data_ba2cdecbaf20dbcbeaf85b309b01f563
#
_entry.id   ba2cdecbaf20dbcbeaf85b309b01f563
#
_cell.length_a   1.000
_cell.length_b   1.000
_cell.length_c   1.000
_cell.angle_alpha   90.00
_cell.angle_beta   90.00
_cell.angle_gamma   90.00
#
_symmetry.space_group_name_H-M   'P 1'
#
loop_
_entity.id
_entity.type
_entity.pdbx_description
1 polymer ?
#
loop_
_entity_poly.entity_id
_entity_poly.type
_entity_poly.pdbx_seq_one_letter_code
_entity_poly.pdbx_strand_id
1 'polypeptide(L)'
;MNLIDKIAKDKSGLFSSGKGIVTFLNPYSYLVARKNTTLYESFDSIFADGALLSAMLTLLSGRTQRISFDFTSIAQDVFEYARSHDLDVFVVGSTQENVSKSVGVFRERFPGLIISGSRDGYFDSLSRQVFIKEMVQVQPKIIIVGMGAPLQEVLLKDLKLAGWEGLGFTCGGFLHQTAKFEGDYYPSVMDKLNLRWLYRMYDEPKLIKRYVISYPIFLVYFCVDALSSKLKRLFFKS
;
A
#
# COMPACT_ATOMS: atom_id res chain seq x y z
N MET A 1 3.97 -6.23 -18.95
CA MET A 1 4.75 -5.30 -18.10
C MET A 1 5.83 -6.05 -17.33
N ASN A 2 7.02 -5.45 -17.09
CA ASN A 2 7.93 -5.93 -16.04
C ASN A 2 7.68 -5.10 -14.78
N LEU A 3 7.32 -5.75 -13.67
CA LEU A 3 7.00 -5.08 -12.40
C LEU A 3 8.14 -4.21 -11.88
N ILE A 4 9.39 -4.67 -12.03
CA ILE A 4 10.58 -3.95 -11.57
C ILE A 4 10.66 -2.57 -12.20
N ASP A 5 10.35 -2.46 -13.49
CA ASP A 5 10.43 -1.19 -14.23
C ASP A 5 9.33 -0.20 -13.83
N LYS A 6 8.27 -0.68 -13.16
CA LYS A 6 7.14 0.15 -12.69
C LYS A 6 7.27 0.62 -11.23
N ILE A 7 8.16 0.01 -10.44
CA ILE A 7 8.36 0.42 -9.05
C ILE A 7 9.11 1.76 -9.01
N ALA A 8 8.48 2.76 -8.39
CA ALA A 8 9.05 4.09 -8.21
C ALA A 8 10.21 4.06 -7.20
N LYS A 9 11.21 4.90 -7.42
CA LYS A 9 12.43 4.95 -6.58
C LYS A 9 12.25 5.77 -5.32
N ASP A 10 11.40 6.77 -5.37
CA ASP A 10 11.09 7.69 -4.27
C ASP A 10 9.65 8.21 -4.37
N LYS A 11 9.23 9.01 -3.40
CA LYS A 11 7.86 9.58 -3.33
C LYS A 11 7.70 10.92 -4.06
N SER A 12 8.67 11.33 -4.88
CA SER A 12 8.62 12.60 -5.60
C SER A 12 7.38 12.67 -6.50
N GLY A 13 6.67 13.78 -6.44
CA GLY A 13 5.49 14.01 -7.25
C GLY A 13 4.21 13.26 -6.83
N LEU A 14 4.23 12.52 -5.72
CA LEU A 14 3.09 11.70 -5.29
C LEU A 14 1.78 12.49 -5.15
N PHE A 15 1.85 13.72 -4.67
CA PHE A 15 0.68 14.59 -4.46
C PHE A 15 0.45 15.59 -5.61
N SER A 16 1.31 15.61 -6.64
CA SER A 16 1.29 16.67 -7.67
C SER A 16 0.04 16.66 -8.52
N SER A 17 -0.55 15.49 -8.79
CA SER A 17 -1.77 15.38 -9.61
C SER A 17 -3.06 15.53 -8.82
N GLY A 18 -3.01 15.44 -7.49
CA GLY A 18 -4.19 15.38 -6.63
C GLY A 18 -5.09 14.16 -6.86
N LYS A 19 -4.74 13.25 -7.80
CA LYS A 19 -5.48 12.03 -8.12
C LYS A 19 -4.57 10.88 -8.54
N GLY A 20 -5.04 9.66 -8.38
CA GLY A 20 -4.35 8.43 -8.78
C GLY A 20 -4.44 7.34 -7.73
N ILE A 21 -4.07 6.12 -8.09
CA ILE A 21 -4.07 4.97 -7.17
C ILE A 21 -2.66 4.46 -6.93
N VAL A 22 -2.35 4.20 -5.66
CA VAL A 22 -1.01 3.90 -5.16
C VAL A 22 -1.03 2.59 -4.39
N THR A 23 -0.04 1.72 -4.62
CA THR A 23 0.12 0.49 -3.86
C THR A 23 1.58 0.25 -3.44
N PHE A 24 1.76 -0.64 -2.47
CA PHE A 24 3.04 -0.93 -1.84
C PHE A 24 3.33 -2.42 -1.90
N LEU A 25 4.47 -2.79 -2.48
CA LEU A 25 4.87 -4.18 -2.65
C LEU A 25 5.98 -4.57 -1.67
N ASN A 26 5.71 -5.59 -0.88
CA ASN A 26 6.72 -6.36 -0.17
C ASN A 26 6.99 -7.68 -0.93
N PRO A 27 7.96 -8.50 -0.53
CA PRO A 27 8.27 -9.76 -1.22
C PRO A 27 7.06 -10.68 -1.45
N TYR A 28 6.11 -10.74 -0.51
CA TYR A 28 4.89 -11.53 -0.68
C TYR A 28 3.94 -10.92 -1.72
N SER A 29 3.61 -9.63 -1.58
CA SER A 29 2.70 -8.96 -2.51
C SER A 29 3.32 -8.75 -3.89
N TYR A 30 4.66 -8.76 -4.03
CA TYR A 30 5.34 -8.84 -5.33
C TYR A 30 4.96 -10.11 -6.09
N LEU A 31 4.93 -11.28 -5.41
CA LEU A 31 4.48 -12.52 -6.04
C LEU A 31 3.00 -12.49 -6.43
N VAL A 32 2.17 -11.82 -5.63
CA VAL A 32 0.75 -11.58 -5.97
C VAL A 32 0.64 -10.69 -7.21
N ALA A 33 1.39 -9.59 -7.24
CA ALA A 33 1.42 -8.65 -8.37
C ALA A 33 1.91 -9.30 -9.66
N ARG A 34 2.93 -10.15 -9.57
CA ARG A 34 3.46 -10.91 -10.71
C ARG A 34 2.43 -11.82 -11.36
N LYS A 35 1.50 -12.38 -10.57
CA LYS A 35 0.37 -13.18 -11.08
C LYS A 35 -0.79 -12.35 -11.61
N ASN A 36 -0.83 -11.06 -11.29
CA ASN A 36 -1.93 -10.14 -11.60
C ASN A 36 -1.42 -8.85 -12.30
N THR A 37 -0.50 -8.98 -13.25
CA THR A 37 0.19 -7.84 -13.87
C THR A 37 -0.75 -6.79 -14.43
N THR A 38 -1.84 -7.18 -15.10
CA THR A 38 -2.86 -6.27 -15.65
C THR A 38 -3.55 -5.42 -14.57
N LEU A 39 -3.74 -5.99 -13.35
CA LEU A 39 -4.26 -5.24 -12.22
C LEU A 39 -3.29 -4.13 -11.81
N TYR A 40 -2.01 -4.49 -11.64
CA TYR A 40 -0.99 -3.55 -11.18
C TYR A 40 -0.56 -2.55 -12.26
N GLU A 41 -0.82 -2.82 -13.54
CA GLU A 41 -0.67 -1.85 -14.65
C GLU A 41 -1.56 -0.61 -14.49
N SER A 42 -2.72 -0.76 -13.86
CA SER A 42 -3.67 0.34 -13.64
C SER A 42 -3.25 1.34 -12.56
N PHE A 43 -2.24 0.99 -11.75
CA PHE A 43 -1.75 1.85 -10.67
C PHE A 43 -0.83 2.95 -11.20
N ASP A 44 -1.01 4.16 -10.71
CA ASP A 44 -0.23 5.33 -11.09
C ASP A 44 1.16 5.30 -10.42
N SER A 45 1.24 4.76 -9.19
CA SER A 45 2.50 4.54 -8.49
C SER A 45 2.52 3.22 -7.73
N ILE A 46 3.65 2.52 -7.80
CA ILE A 46 3.93 1.31 -7.04
C ILE A 46 5.24 1.54 -6.28
N PHE A 47 5.24 1.36 -4.97
CA PHE A 47 6.42 1.55 -4.12
C PHE A 47 6.93 0.24 -3.52
N ALA A 48 8.21 0.21 -3.19
CA ALA A 48 8.82 -0.91 -2.49
C ALA A 48 8.59 -0.77 -0.97
N ASP A 49 7.78 -1.67 -0.39
CA ASP A 49 7.64 -1.87 1.04
C ASP A 49 8.53 -3.01 1.52
N GLY A 50 9.25 -2.76 2.59
CA GLY A 50 10.16 -3.74 3.19
C GLY A 50 11.61 -3.65 2.69
N ALA A 51 12.53 -3.92 3.64
CA ALA A 51 13.96 -3.74 3.44
C ALA A 51 14.53 -4.62 2.31
N LEU A 52 14.03 -5.87 2.19
CA LEU A 52 14.57 -6.81 1.20
C LEU A 52 14.29 -6.36 -0.24
N LEU A 53 13.04 -6.01 -0.58
CA LEU A 53 12.71 -5.58 -1.94
C LEU A 53 13.43 -4.28 -2.30
N SER A 54 13.45 -3.28 -1.41
CA SER A 54 14.14 -2.01 -1.65
C SER A 54 15.67 -2.18 -1.79
N ALA A 55 16.29 -3.07 -1.01
CA ALA A 55 17.70 -3.38 -1.15
C ALA A 55 18.03 -4.04 -2.49
N MET A 56 17.22 -5.02 -2.92
CA MET A 56 17.42 -5.68 -4.22
C MET A 56 17.22 -4.73 -5.40
N LEU A 57 16.24 -3.84 -5.34
CA LEU A 57 16.03 -2.79 -6.35
C LEU A 57 17.20 -1.80 -6.36
N THR A 58 17.73 -1.43 -5.20
CA THR A 58 18.90 -0.56 -5.08
C THR A 58 20.14 -1.17 -5.74
N LEU A 59 20.38 -2.46 -5.54
CA LEU A 59 21.47 -3.20 -6.21
C LEU A 59 21.28 -3.28 -7.73
N LEU A 60 20.03 -3.36 -8.20
CA LEU A 60 19.74 -3.53 -9.63
C LEU A 60 19.76 -2.22 -10.41
N SER A 61 19.19 -1.14 -9.86
CA SER A 61 18.86 0.09 -10.60
C SER A 61 19.22 1.39 -9.88
N GLY A 62 20.00 1.33 -8.80
CA GLY A 62 20.39 2.46 -7.98
C GLY A 62 19.40 2.73 -6.84
N ARG A 63 19.73 3.69 -5.98
CA ARG A 63 19.03 3.97 -4.73
C ARG A 63 17.52 3.96 -4.88
N THR A 64 16.85 3.05 -4.18
CA THR A 64 15.40 2.94 -4.09
C THR A 64 14.99 3.07 -2.63
N GLN A 65 14.15 4.03 -2.32
CA GLN A 65 13.65 4.24 -0.96
C GLN A 65 12.65 3.14 -0.59
N ARG A 66 12.71 2.69 0.67
CA ARG A 66 11.64 1.90 1.25
C ARG A 66 10.47 2.84 1.59
N ILE A 67 9.33 2.63 0.98
CA ILE A 67 8.12 3.42 1.21
C ILE A 67 6.98 2.47 1.55
N SER A 68 6.38 2.62 2.73
CA SER A 68 5.28 1.83 3.25
C SER A 68 4.15 2.73 3.74
N PHE A 69 2.91 2.22 3.77
CA PHE A 69 1.81 2.98 4.35
C PHE A 69 1.75 2.72 5.86
N ASP A 70 2.57 3.43 6.60
CA ASP A 70 2.61 3.46 8.05
C ASP A 70 3.07 4.84 8.57
N PHE A 71 2.93 5.11 9.87
CA PHE A 71 3.27 6.41 10.48
C PHE A 71 4.75 6.77 10.42
N THR A 72 5.64 5.81 10.21
CA THR A 72 7.08 6.06 10.07
C THR A 72 7.50 6.32 8.62
N SER A 73 6.54 6.32 7.69
CA SER A 73 6.77 6.54 6.27
C SER A 73 5.68 7.43 5.68
N ILE A 74 4.85 6.95 4.74
CA ILE A 74 4.00 7.84 3.94
C ILE A 74 2.66 8.20 4.60
N ALA A 75 2.17 7.44 5.58
CA ALA A 75 0.86 7.70 6.18
C ALA A 75 0.82 9.07 6.86
N GLN A 76 1.91 9.47 7.54
CA GLN A 76 2.01 10.80 8.11
C GLN A 76 1.91 11.89 7.05
N ASP A 77 2.68 11.77 5.94
CA ASP A 77 2.63 12.74 4.84
C ASP A 77 1.22 12.85 4.23
N VAL A 78 0.51 11.71 4.06
CA VAL A 78 -0.85 11.67 3.50
C VAL A 78 -1.84 12.38 4.40
N PHE A 79 -1.80 12.12 5.72
CA PHE A 79 -2.72 12.76 6.66
C PHE A 79 -2.42 14.25 6.85
N GLU A 80 -1.15 14.64 6.87
CA GLU A 80 -0.78 16.06 6.92
C GLU A 80 -1.15 16.81 5.64
N TYR A 81 -0.96 16.17 4.47
CA TYR A 81 -1.41 16.70 3.19
C TYR A 81 -2.93 16.88 3.17
N ALA A 82 -3.69 15.86 3.60
CA ALA A 82 -5.13 15.94 3.69
C ALA A 82 -5.58 17.11 4.58
N ARG A 83 -5.02 17.19 5.79
CA ARG A 83 -5.34 18.24 6.78
C ARG A 83 -5.01 19.64 6.29
N SER A 84 -3.82 19.83 5.67
CA SER A 84 -3.35 21.14 5.23
C SER A 84 -4.06 21.69 4.00
N HIS A 85 -4.78 20.83 3.27
CA HIS A 85 -5.54 21.18 2.07
C HIS A 85 -7.05 20.98 2.25
N ASP A 86 -7.53 20.76 3.48
CA ASP A 86 -8.94 20.50 3.82
C ASP A 86 -9.56 19.36 2.99
N LEU A 87 -8.75 18.32 2.70
CA LEU A 87 -9.19 17.16 1.94
C LEU A 87 -9.79 16.11 2.88
N ASP A 88 -10.95 15.60 2.53
CA ASP A 88 -11.60 14.53 3.26
C ASP A 88 -10.98 13.16 2.94
N VAL A 89 -10.95 12.30 3.96
CA VAL A 89 -10.41 10.95 3.89
C VAL A 89 -11.50 9.94 4.19
N PHE A 90 -11.69 8.96 3.32
CA PHE A 90 -12.52 7.78 3.57
C PHE A 90 -11.62 6.57 3.85
N VAL A 91 -11.94 5.79 4.90
CA VAL A 91 -11.13 4.64 5.32
C VAL A 91 -11.93 3.36 5.18
N VAL A 92 -11.41 2.37 4.44
CA VAL A 92 -12.07 1.08 4.25
C VAL A 92 -11.10 -0.08 4.47
N GLY A 93 -11.50 -1.06 5.28
CA GLY A 93 -10.70 -2.26 5.49
C GLY A 93 -10.75 -2.81 6.91
N SER A 94 -10.07 -3.95 7.12
CA SER A 94 -10.05 -4.67 8.39
C SER A 94 -11.47 -5.03 8.88
N THR A 95 -11.66 -5.27 10.18
CA THR A 95 -12.99 -5.41 10.81
C THR A 95 -13.57 -4.05 11.15
N GLN A 96 -14.89 -3.97 11.34
CA GLN A 96 -15.55 -2.73 11.76
C GLN A 96 -14.98 -2.16 13.06
N GLU A 97 -14.65 -3.01 14.02
CA GLU A 97 -14.00 -2.61 15.26
C GLU A 97 -12.63 -1.96 15.00
N ASN A 98 -11.78 -2.62 14.20
CA ASN A 98 -10.43 -2.12 13.92
C ASN A 98 -10.45 -0.81 13.13
N VAL A 99 -11.31 -0.69 12.11
CA VAL A 99 -11.39 0.56 11.33
C VAL A 99 -11.89 1.70 12.19
N SER A 100 -12.88 1.47 13.07
CA SER A 100 -13.39 2.49 13.99
C SER A 100 -12.33 2.95 14.99
N LYS A 101 -11.58 2.02 15.59
CA LYS A 101 -10.43 2.35 16.48
C LYS A 101 -9.34 3.13 15.73
N SER A 102 -8.98 2.69 14.52
CA SER A 102 -7.97 3.39 13.72
C SER A 102 -8.38 4.82 13.40
N VAL A 103 -9.64 5.05 13.05
CA VAL A 103 -10.17 6.40 12.80
C VAL A 103 -10.09 7.27 14.06
N GLY A 104 -10.34 6.71 15.25
CA GLY A 104 -10.12 7.39 16.53
C GLY A 104 -8.68 7.86 16.67
N VAL A 105 -7.72 6.96 16.48
CA VAL A 105 -6.28 7.28 16.52
C VAL A 105 -5.89 8.33 15.47
N PHE A 106 -6.44 8.27 14.27
CA PHE A 106 -6.14 9.26 13.22
C PHE A 106 -6.62 10.67 13.61
N ARG A 107 -7.83 10.79 14.17
CA ARG A 107 -8.37 12.07 14.64
C ARG A 107 -7.59 12.64 15.81
N GLU A 108 -7.15 11.79 16.72
CA GLU A 108 -6.33 12.20 17.87
C GLU A 108 -4.93 12.66 17.44
N ARG A 109 -4.27 11.89 16.55
CA ARG A 109 -2.91 12.18 16.07
C ARG A 109 -2.86 13.36 15.09
N PHE A 110 -3.94 13.60 14.33
CA PHE A 110 -4.04 14.69 13.35
C PHE A 110 -5.27 15.57 13.62
N PRO A 111 -5.25 16.42 14.65
CA PRO A 111 -6.38 17.32 14.93
C PRO A 111 -6.73 18.18 13.73
N GLY A 112 -8.01 18.22 13.37
CA GLY A 112 -8.50 18.90 12.18
C GLY A 112 -8.53 18.06 10.90
N LEU A 113 -8.07 16.79 10.92
CA LEU A 113 -8.22 15.88 9.79
C LEU A 113 -9.71 15.53 9.58
N ILE A 114 -10.20 15.73 8.36
CA ILE A 114 -11.59 15.45 7.97
C ILE A 114 -11.67 13.96 7.57
N ILE A 115 -12.32 13.13 8.40
CA ILE A 115 -12.66 11.75 8.05
C ILE A 115 -14.14 11.73 7.66
N SER A 116 -14.43 11.67 6.34
CA SER A 116 -15.79 11.69 5.78
C SER A 116 -16.56 10.39 6.01
N GLY A 117 -15.85 9.28 6.24
CA GLY A 117 -16.48 8.02 6.56
C GLY A 117 -15.49 6.88 6.74
N SER A 118 -16.02 5.77 7.25
CA SER A 118 -15.24 4.54 7.37
C SER A 118 -16.14 3.32 7.36
N ARG A 119 -15.64 2.19 6.85
CA ARG A 119 -16.32 0.89 6.90
C ARG A 119 -15.31 -0.26 6.94
N ASP A 120 -15.81 -1.44 7.31
CA ASP A 120 -15.04 -2.67 7.22
C ASP A 120 -14.70 -3.05 5.77
N GLY A 121 -13.75 -3.98 5.62
CA GLY A 121 -13.31 -4.49 4.32
C GLY A 121 -14.02 -5.76 3.84
N TYR A 122 -15.10 -6.18 4.51
CA TYR A 122 -15.83 -7.40 4.18
C TYR A 122 -17.03 -7.09 3.30
N PHE A 123 -16.89 -7.37 2.02
CA PHE A 123 -17.92 -7.14 1.01
C PHE A 123 -18.40 -8.47 0.44
N ASP A 124 -19.71 -8.63 0.31
CA ASP A 124 -20.29 -9.47 -0.72
C ASP A 124 -20.34 -8.72 -2.07
N SER A 125 -20.76 -9.40 -3.13
CA SER A 125 -20.79 -8.80 -4.47
C SER A 125 -21.75 -7.60 -4.59
N LEU A 126 -22.86 -7.62 -3.88
CA LEU A 126 -23.88 -6.56 -3.92
C LEU A 126 -23.43 -5.34 -3.12
N SER A 127 -23.03 -5.53 -1.86
CA SER A 127 -22.55 -4.45 -0.99
C SER A 127 -21.32 -3.74 -1.56
N ARG A 128 -20.46 -4.47 -2.30
CA ARG A 128 -19.32 -3.90 -3.00
C ARG A 128 -19.74 -2.97 -4.14
N GLN A 129 -20.73 -3.38 -4.94
CA GLN A 129 -21.24 -2.53 -6.02
C GLN A 129 -21.93 -1.26 -5.48
N VAL A 130 -22.70 -1.39 -4.41
CA VAL A 130 -23.33 -0.25 -3.72
C VAL A 130 -22.25 0.71 -3.22
N PHE A 131 -21.24 0.20 -2.54
CA PHE A 131 -20.12 1.01 -2.04
C PHE A 131 -19.38 1.77 -3.16
N ILE A 132 -19.09 1.11 -4.28
CA ILE A 132 -18.43 1.77 -5.42
C ILE A 132 -19.30 2.92 -5.96
N LYS A 133 -20.61 2.70 -6.13
CA LYS A 133 -21.53 3.75 -6.57
C LYS A 133 -21.59 4.93 -5.60
N GLU A 134 -21.63 4.64 -4.29
CA GLU A 134 -21.62 5.66 -3.24
C GLU A 134 -20.33 6.50 -3.31
N MET A 135 -19.16 5.88 -3.39
CA MET A 135 -17.89 6.60 -3.48
C MET A 135 -17.76 7.45 -4.74
N VAL A 136 -18.34 6.99 -5.86
CA VAL A 136 -18.39 7.78 -7.11
C VAL A 136 -19.34 8.98 -6.96
N GLN A 137 -20.40 8.88 -6.18
CA GLN A 137 -21.31 10.00 -5.92
C GLN A 137 -20.75 11.01 -4.93
N VAL A 138 -20.16 10.52 -3.85
CA VAL A 138 -19.60 11.36 -2.77
C VAL A 138 -18.25 11.99 -3.16
N GLN A 139 -17.47 11.31 -3.99
CA GLN A 139 -16.13 11.77 -4.45
C GLN A 139 -15.19 12.16 -3.30
N PRO A 140 -14.96 11.30 -2.27
CA PRO A 140 -14.00 11.62 -1.24
C PRO A 140 -12.61 11.85 -1.87
N LYS A 141 -11.89 12.86 -1.39
CA LYS A 141 -10.61 13.27 -1.98
C LYS A 141 -9.50 12.25 -1.77
N ILE A 142 -9.55 11.53 -0.65
CA ILE A 142 -8.58 10.46 -0.35
C ILE A 142 -9.34 9.20 0.09
N ILE A 143 -8.96 8.04 -0.45
CA ILE A 143 -9.45 6.73 0.02
C ILE A 143 -8.25 5.88 0.46
N ILE A 144 -8.30 5.38 1.70
CA ILE A 144 -7.31 4.45 2.26
C ILE A 144 -7.93 3.07 2.36
N VAL A 145 -7.30 2.05 1.72
CA VAL A 145 -7.85 0.69 1.62
C VAL A 145 -6.94 -0.34 2.28
N GLY A 146 -7.43 -1.02 3.31
CA GLY A 146 -6.70 -2.05 4.07
C GLY A 146 -7.39 -3.41 4.08
N MET A 147 -7.43 -4.10 2.93
CA MET A 147 -8.10 -5.40 2.77
C MET A 147 -7.14 -6.56 2.47
N GLY A 148 -5.82 -6.24 2.37
CA GLY A 148 -4.80 -7.18 1.91
C GLY A 148 -4.80 -7.39 0.39
N ALA A 149 -3.61 -7.75 -0.13
CA ALA A 149 -3.43 -7.98 -1.58
C ALA A 149 -4.02 -9.33 -2.00
N PRO A 150 -4.72 -9.44 -3.16
CA PRO A 150 -4.95 -8.36 -4.14
C PRO A 150 -6.29 -7.61 -3.95
N LEU A 151 -7.08 -7.87 -2.89
CA LEU A 151 -8.45 -7.34 -2.76
C LEU A 151 -8.48 -5.80 -2.69
N GLN A 152 -7.54 -5.20 -1.98
CA GLN A 152 -7.41 -3.75 -1.86
C GLN A 152 -7.05 -3.09 -3.21
N GLU A 153 -6.20 -3.73 -4.01
CA GLU A 153 -5.84 -3.25 -5.34
C GLU A 153 -7.02 -3.36 -6.31
N VAL A 154 -7.78 -4.46 -6.24
CA VAL A 154 -8.99 -4.65 -7.06
C VAL A 154 -10.02 -3.58 -6.73
N LEU A 155 -10.24 -3.25 -5.44
CA LEU A 155 -11.19 -2.22 -5.05
C LEU A 155 -10.79 -0.83 -5.57
N LEU A 156 -9.53 -0.41 -5.40
CA LEU A 156 -9.06 0.89 -5.92
C LEU A 156 -9.14 0.98 -7.44
N LYS A 157 -8.78 -0.10 -8.16
CA LYS A 157 -8.94 -0.15 -9.61
C LYS A 157 -10.40 0.03 -10.03
N ASP A 158 -11.32 -0.67 -9.37
CA ASP A 158 -12.74 -0.60 -9.73
C ASP A 158 -13.34 0.76 -9.41
N LEU A 159 -12.95 1.42 -8.31
CA LEU A 159 -13.31 2.81 -8.01
C LEU A 159 -12.85 3.76 -9.13
N LYS A 160 -11.57 3.65 -9.53
CA LYS A 160 -11.01 4.45 -10.64
C LYS A 160 -11.76 4.22 -11.95
N LEU A 161 -12.07 2.97 -12.30
CA LEU A 161 -12.81 2.63 -13.52
C LEU A 161 -14.27 3.09 -13.48
N ALA A 162 -14.87 3.16 -12.29
CA ALA A 162 -16.24 3.65 -12.10
C ALA A 162 -16.35 5.18 -12.13
N GLY A 163 -15.22 5.93 -12.17
CA GLY A 163 -15.19 7.38 -12.27
C GLY A 163 -14.93 8.13 -10.96
N TRP A 164 -14.40 7.44 -9.94
CA TRP A 164 -13.85 8.13 -8.78
C TRP A 164 -12.49 8.77 -9.10
N GLU A 165 -12.30 10.06 -8.74
CA GLU A 165 -11.14 10.88 -9.13
C GLU A 165 -10.35 11.43 -7.93
N GLY A 166 -10.13 10.65 -6.90
CA GLY A 166 -9.29 11.04 -5.76
C GLY A 166 -7.91 10.36 -5.73
N LEU A 167 -7.20 10.53 -4.60
CA LEU A 167 -5.97 9.82 -4.27
C LEU A 167 -6.29 8.55 -3.49
N GLY A 168 -5.98 7.38 -4.05
CA GLY A 168 -6.21 6.08 -3.43
C GLY A 168 -4.93 5.41 -2.95
N PHE A 169 -4.91 4.94 -1.70
CA PHE A 169 -3.76 4.25 -1.12
C PHE A 169 -4.15 2.89 -0.59
N THR A 170 -3.40 1.85 -0.95
CA THR A 170 -3.49 0.58 -0.22
C THR A 170 -2.66 0.67 1.06
N CYS A 171 -3.14 0.09 2.16
CA CYS A 171 -2.42 0.17 3.43
C CYS A 171 -2.18 -1.20 4.10
N GLY A 172 -2.59 -2.30 3.46
CA GLY A 172 -2.37 -3.66 3.97
C GLY A 172 -2.90 -3.86 5.38
N GLY A 173 -2.01 -4.22 6.31
CA GLY A 173 -2.35 -4.46 7.71
C GLY A 173 -2.34 -3.23 8.62
N PHE A 174 -2.11 -2.04 8.08
CA PHE A 174 -1.95 -0.82 8.86
C PHE A 174 -3.13 -0.53 9.80
N LEU A 175 -4.38 -0.68 9.33
CA LEU A 175 -5.57 -0.46 10.16
C LEU A 175 -5.61 -1.43 11.35
N HIS A 176 -5.31 -2.72 11.15
CA HIS A 176 -5.25 -3.68 12.24
C HIS A 176 -4.14 -3.34 13.25
N GLN A 177 -2.98 -2.94 12.75
CA GLN A 177 -1.83 -2.57 13.57
C GLN A 177 -2.13 -1.32 14.40
N THR A 178 -2.69 -0.28 13.79
CA THR A 178 -3.08 0.97 14.47
C THR A 178 -4.12 0.72 15.56
N ALA A 179 -5.14 -0.10 15.27
CA ALA A 179 -6.19 -0.43 16.23
C ALA A 179 -5.69 -1.23 17.44
N LYS A 180 -4.64 -2.05 17.25
CA LYS A 180 -4.07 -2.90 18.30
C LYS A 180 -3.13 -2.14 19.24
N PHE A 181 -2.37 -1.17 18.72
CA PHE A 181 -1.27 -0.53 19.44
C PHE A 181 -1.48 0.98 19.69
N GLU A 182 -2.64 1.53 19.29
CA GLU A 182 -3.02 2.94 19.50
C GLU A 182 -1.94 3.96 19.09
N GLY A 183 -1.05 3.57 18.15
CA GLY A 183 0.06 4.42 17.71
C GLY A 183 1.16 3.69 16.96
N ASP A 184 2.38 3.80 17.44
CA ASP A 184 3.55 3.25 16.76
C ASP A 184 3.65 1.73 16.99
N TYR A 185 3.34 0.96 15.94
CA TYR A 185 3.34 -0.51 15.96
C TYR A 185 4.72 -1.11 16.22
N TYR A 186 5.76 -0.47 15.72
CA TYR A 186 7.12 -1.00 15.83
C TYR A 186 7.92 -0.31 16.93
N PRO A 187 8.56 -1.07 17.86
CA PRO A 187 9.57 -0.50 18.72
C PRO A 187 10.66 0.19 17.90
N SER A 188 11.10 1.37 18.35
CA SER A 188 12.09 2.19 17.62
C SER A 188 13.39 1.46 17.29
N VAL A 189 13.82 0.53 18.14
CA VAL A 189 14.99 -0.33 17.91
C VAL A 189 14.78 -1.28 16.73
N MET A 190 13.58 -1.90 16.63
CA MET A 190 13.24 -2.81 15.53
C MET A 190 13.17 -2.07 14.20
N ASP A 191 12.76 -0.82 14.23
CA ASP A 191 12.73 0.03 13.04
C ASP A 191 14.14 0.41 12.59
N LYS A 192 14.97 0.92 13.49
CA LYS A 192 16.37 1.31 13.21
C LYS A 192 17.21 0.15 12.67
N LEU A 193 16.99 -1.06 13.17
CA LEU A 193 17.70 -2.26 12.74
C LEU A 193 17.08 -2.95 11.52
N ASN A 194 16.00 -2.41 10.94
CA ASN A 194 15.23 -3.06 9.86
C ASN A 194 14.67 -4.45 10.22
N LEU A 195 14.40 -4.70 11.50
CA LEU A 195 13.89 -5.97 12.03
C LEU A 195 12.35 -6.00 12.19
N ARG A 196 11.63 -5.10 11.52
CA ARG A 196 10.15 -5.08 11.51
C ARG A 196 9.53 -6.42 11.14
N TRP A 197 10.15 -7.15 10.20
CA TRP A 197 9.70 -8.46 9.78
C TRP A 197 9.76 -9.50 10.91
N LEU A 198 10.80 -9.45 11.76
CA LEU A 198 10.95 -10.35 12.91
C LEU A 198 9.89 -10.04 13.98
N TYR A 199 9.67 -8.76 14.27
CA TYR A 199 8.62 -8.32 15.18
C TYR A 199 7.24 -8.78 14.70
N ARG A 200 6.94 -8.66 13.41
CA ARG A 200 5.68 -9.14 12.82
C ARG A 200 5.53 -10.66 12.89
N MET A 201 6.60 -11.42 12.75
CA MET A 201 6.55 -12.88 12.91
C MET A 201 6.18 -13.26 14.36
N TYR A 202 6.71 -12.51 15.32
CA TYR A 202 6.39 -12.71 16.74
C TYR A 202 4.93 -12.33 17.03
N ASP A 203 4.48 -11.18 16.56
CA ASP A 203 3.13 -10.66 16.82
C ASP A 203 2.03 -11.41 16.03
N GLU A 204 2.33 -11.84 14.82
CA GLU A 204 1.41 -12.57 13.94
C GLU A 204 2.06 -13.87 13.42
N PRO A 205 2.05 -14.99 14.19
CA PRO A 205 2.70 -16.25 13.81
C PRO A 205 2.24 -16.82 12.45
N LYS A 206 1.01 -16.50 12.02
CA LYS A 206 0.50 -16.87 10.68
C LYS A 206 1.37 -16.30 9.53
N LEU A 207 2.14 -15.24 9.78
CA LEU A 207 3.03 -14.63 8.79
C LEU A 207 4.35 -15.40 8.63
N ILE A 208 4.74 -16.27 9.58
CA ILE A 208 5.98 -17.07 9.49
C ILE A 208 6.03 -17.83 8.17
N LYS A 209 4.91 -18.47 7.79
CA LYS A 209 4.80 -19.19 6.50
C LYS A 209 5.11 -18.28 5.30
N ARG A 210 4.71 -17.02 5.33
CA ARG A 210 5.03 -16.05 4.26
C ARG A 210 6.53 -15.77 4.19
N TYR A 211 7.18 -15.56 5.33
CA TYR A 211 8.62 -15.27 5.36
C TYR A 211 9.46 -16.49 4.97
N VAL A 212 9.11 -17.67 5.46
CA VAL A 212 9.89 -18.90 5.20
C VAL A 212 9.69 -19.44 3.78
N ILE A 213 8.47 -19.34 3.22
CA ILE A 213 8.16 -19.91 1.90
C ILE A 213 8.19 -18.84 0.82
N SER A 214 7.45 -17.75 1.00
CA SER A 214 7.27 -16.78 -0.09
C SER A 214 8.52 -15.94 -0.35
N TYR A 215 9.36 -15.66 0.65
CA TYR A 215 10.55 -14.85 0.44
C TYR A 215 11.64 -15.55 -0.38
N PRO A 216 11.98 -16.83 -0.16
CA PRO A 216 12.87 -17.57 -1.07
C PRO A 216 12.32 -17.65 -2.49
N ILE A 217 11.01 -17.92 -2.65
CA ILE A 217 10.36 -17.94 -3.96
C ILE A 217 10.44 -16.55 -4.64
N PHE A 218 10.21 -15.48 -3.87
CA PHE A 218 10.37 -14.11 -4.37
C PHE A 218 11.78 -13.85 -4.90
N LEU A 219 12.84 -14.28 -4.19
CA LEU A 219 14.22 -14.07 -4.64
C LEU A 219 14.46 -14.66 -6.02
N VAL A 220 14.00 -15.89 -6.26
CA VAL A 220 14.11 -16.56 -7.56
C VAL A 220 13.39 -15.76 -8.65
N TYR A 221 12.14 -15.43 -8.43
CA TYR A 221 11.36 -14.69 -9.44
C TYR A 221 11.86 -13.27 -9.66
N PHE A 222 12.33 -12.59 -8.61
CA PHE A 222 12.94 -11.28 -8.75
C PHE A 222 14.20 -11.34 -9.64
N CYS A 223 15.06 -12.34 -9.47
CA CYS A 223 16.25 -12.51 -10.34
C CYS A 223 15.83 -12.75 -11.80
N VAL A 224 14.82 -13.55 -12.07
CA VAL A 224 14.29 -13.77 -13.43
C VAL A 224 13.75 -12.47 -14.04
N ASP A 225 12.98 -11.72 -13.28
CA ASP A 225 12.39 -10.45 -13.73
C ASP A 225 13.48 -9.38 -13.94
N ALA A 226 14.52 -9.36 -13.10
CA ALA A 226 15.68 -8.47 -13.22
C ALA A 226 16.49 -8.76 -14.49
N LEU A 227 16.75 -10.03 -14.79
CA LEU A 227 17.41 -10.45 -16.03
C LEU A 227 16.59 -10.04 -17.25
N SER A 228 15.27 -10.29 -17.22
CA SER A 228 14.37 -9.89 -18.29
C SER A 228 14.35 -8.37 -18.50
N SER A 229 14.34 -7.57 -17.44
CA SER A 229 14.42 -6.10 -17.53
C SER A 229 15.73 -5.64 -18.15
N LYS A 230 16.88 -6.21 -17.73
CA LYS A 230 18.20 -5.88 -18.30
C LYS A 230 18.29 -6.23 -19.78
N LEU A 231 17.83 -7.40 -20.18
CA LEU A 231 17.82 -7.82 -21.59
C LEU A 231 16.98 -6.90 -22.45
N LYS A 232 15.77 -6.54 -22.01
CA LYS A 232 14.94 -5.57 -22.72
C LYS A 232 15.65 -4.23 -22.91
N ARG A 233 16.29 -3.69 -21.86
CA ARG A 233 17.04 -2.42 -21.95
C ARG A 233 18.22 -2.49 -22.91
N LEU A 234 18.86 -3.64 -23.08
CA LEU A 234 19.97 -3.83 -24.03
C LEU A 234 19.48 -3.92 -25.49
N PHE A 235 18.37 -4.63 -25.74
CA PHE A 235 17.88 -4.88 -27.10
C PHE A 235 16.93 -3.77 -27.63
N PHE A 236 16.34 -2.95 -26.79
CA PHE A 236 15.39 -1.90 -27.19
C PHE A 236 15.92 -0.48 -26.90
N LYS A 237 17.22 -0.32 -26.65
CA LYS A 237 17.92 0.96 -26.62
C LYS A 237 18.51 1.25 -28.02
N SER A 238 17.68 1.29 -29.03
CA SER A 238 18.01 1.85 -30.35
C SER A 238 16.94 2.85 -30.74
#